data_5ee84da3070665491e7a498706bb93eb
#
_entry.id   5ee84da3070665491e7a498706bb93eb
#
_cell.length_a   1.000
_cell.length_b   1.000
_cell.length_c   1.000
_cell.angle_alpha   90.00
_cell.angle_beta   90.00
_cell.angle_gamma   90.00
#
_symmetry.space_group_name_H-M   'P 1'
#
loop_
_entity.id
_entity.type
_entity.pdbx_description
1 polymer ?
#
loop_
_entity_poly.entity_id
_entity_poly.type
_entity_poly.pdbx_seq_one_letter_code
_entity_poly.pdbx_strand_id
1 'polypeptide(L)'
;MKNINKYISVFLSLAFTSIVFGQQSSLSELISLHEEELKPIKEEIQASIETQEKNLIKISDAIWEAAETSLEEHISSKLLKDYARANGFEVTENVADIPTAFMAKYGSGKPVIGILGEFDANAGISQKRQPTKEARIEGAAGHGCGHNLFGTASLGAAVAIKEQIEKGTFKGTVIFYGTPAEETIFAKVWMVREGVFDQLDVCMDWHPGDTNISGTETSKALVDYRVMFYGDTSHASADPWNGNSAVDAMELYTTGLNYYREHILPTSRIHYQIEAAGDVVNVVPDYAKIWTRLRGNSVENVNVLYERALNIAEAAALMTGTKYETKLISGIYEILVNRTGAEIMQKNMETLGEITYSEEEIAYANTILKETGKPQVGIDGSVVPLQETLPASGGSTDVGDVSQVVPTVRMSATVASKGGPWHSWAVVACTGMSIGHKGMVYASKALSMTMADFYKNPKLVEAVKEDFKKNRKIEEY
;
A
#
# COMPACT_ATOMS: atom_id res chain seq x y z
N MET A 1 87.97 2.29 26.48
CA MET A 1 88.81 1.87 25.34
C MET A 1 87.94 1.12 24.34
N LYS A 2 88.05 1.59 23.08
CA LYS A 2 87.72 0.94 21.79
C LYS A 2 86.26 0.46 21.51
N ASN A 3 85.59 1.29 20.79
CA ASN A 3 84.97 1.15 19.48
C ASN A 3 84.91 -0.26 18.85
N ILE A 4 83.71 -0.63 18.33
CA ILE A 4 83.51 -1.16 16.99
C ILE A 4 82.05 -0.91 16.57
N ASN A 5 81.91 -0.09 15.53
CA ASN A 5 80.68 0.06 14.70
C ASN A 5 80.38 -1.23 13.93
N LYS A 6 79.08 -1.62 13.87
CA LYS A 6 78.59 -2.46 12.81
C LYS A 6 77.32 -1.84 12.22
N TYR A 7 77.44 -1.34 11.01
CA TYR A 7 76.34 -0.93 10.13
C TYR A 7 75.52 -2.17 9.76
N ILE A 8 74.23 -2.15 10.07
CA ILE A 8 73.24 -3.05 9.48
C ILE A 8 72.38 -2.20 8.58
N SER A 9 72.54 -2.37 7.25
CA SER A 9 71.68 -1.83 6.21
C SER A 9 70.34 -2.59 6.23
N VAL A 10 69.30 -1.95 6.66
CA VAL A 10 67.93 -2.48 6.51
C VAL A 10 67.42 -1.98 5.17
N PHE A 11 67.27 -2.87 4.21
CA PHE A 11 66.50 -2.64 2.98
C PHE A 11 65.02 -2.59 3.35
N LEU A 12 64.44 -1.39 3.38
CA LEU A 12 63.00 -1.19 3.47
C LEU A 12 62.44 -1.44 2.04
N SER A 13 61.89 -2.62 1.85
CA SER A 13 61.06 -2.93 0.66
C SER A 13 59.69 -2.26 0.86
N LEU A 14 59.49 -1.09 0.25
CA LEU A 14 58.17 -0.45 0.13
C LEU A 14 57.35 -1.24 -0.88
N ALA A 15 56.55 -2.16 -0.40
CA ALA A 15 55.46 -2.74 -1.16
C ALA A 15 54.35 -1.67 -1.26
N PHE A 16 54.25 -0.98 -2.37
CA PHE A 16 53.09 -0.19 -2.76
C PHE A 16 51.93 -1.16 -3.02
N THR A 17 51.12 -1.45 -2.01
CA THR A 17 49.79 -1.97 -2.20
C THR A 17 48.93 -0.84 -2.73
N SER A 18 48.74 -0.81 -4.04
CA SER A 18 47.71 -0.01 -4.69
C SER A 18 46.34 -0.51 -4.20
N ILE A 19 45.80 0.10 -3.16
CA ILE A 19 44.42 -0.04 -2.82
C ILE A 19 43.66 0.70 -3.95
N VAL A 20 43.19 -0.10 -4.92
CA VAL A 20 42.20 0.41 -5.88
C VAL A 20 40.92 0.62 -5.07
N PHE A 21 40.72 1.82 -4.57
CA PHE A 21 39.39 2.30 -4.19
C PHE A 21 38.60 2.33 -5.50
N GLY A 22 37.82 1.28 -5.75
CA GLY A 22 36.79 1.33 -6.76
C GLY A 22 35.87 2.49 -6.39
N GLN A 23 35.89 3.55 -7.19
CA GLN A 23 35.00 4.69 -7.01
C GLN A 23 33.57 4.16 -7.18
N GLN A 24 32.80 4.10 -6.09
CA GLN A 24 31.41 3.68 -6.14
C GLN A 24 30.66 4.74 -6.94
N SER A 25 30.11 4.37 -8.09
CA SER A 25 29.36 5.28 -8.95
C SER A 25 28.22 5.90 -8.16
N SER A 26 28.01 7.21 -8.32
CA SER A 26 26.85 7.87 -7.70
C SER A 26 25.53 7.30 -8.28
N LEU A 27 24.45 7.40 -7.53
CA LEU A 27 23.14 6.91 -8.02
C LEU A 27 22.74 7.60 -9.34
N SER A 28 23.00 8.91 -9.47
CA SER A 28 22.73 9.64 -10.71
C SER A 28 23.53 9.12 -11.91
N GLU A 29 24.78 8.71 -11.70
CA GLU A 29 25.58 8.06 -12.75
C GLU A 29 25.01 6.67 -13.11
N LEU A 30 24.55 5.90 -12.13
CA LEU A 30 23.92 4.61 -12.38
C LEU A 30 22.61 4.74 -13.17
N ILE A 31 21.77 5.73 -12.85
CA ILE A 31 20.52 6.02 -13.56
C ILE A 31 20.82 6.42 -15.02
N SER A 32 21.85 7.24 -15.25
CA SER A 32 22.21 7.73 -16.58
C SER A 32 22.96 6.70 -17.44
N LEU A 33 23.51 5.65 -16.82
CA LEU A 33 24.45 4.73 -17.47
C LEU A 33 23.94 4.10 -18.78
N HIS A 34 22.64 3.84 -18.88
CA HIS A 34 22.00 3.24 -20.04
C HIS A 34 20.89 4.10 -20.65
N GLU A 35 20.85 5.42 -20.36
CA GLU A 35 19.75 6.30 -20.75
C GLU A 35 19.52 6.29 -22.26
N GLU A 36 20.58 6.44 -23.07
CA GLU A 36 20.48 6.44 -24.54
C GLU A 36 20.01 5.10 -25.12
N GLU A 37 20.40 3.98 -24.50
CA GLU A 37 19.98 2.64 -24.94
C GLU A 37 18.54 2.35 -24.52
N LEU A 38 18.12 2.86 -23.34
CA LEU A 38 16.79 2.66 -22.79
C LEU A 38 15.73 3.57 -23.44
N LYS A 39 16.11 4.73 -23.94
CA LYS A 39 15.17 5.68 -24.53
C LYS A 39 14.25 5.05 -25.58
N PRO A 40 14.75 4.39 -26.65
CA PRO A 40 13.86 3.75 -27.64
C PRO A 40 13.05 2.61 -27.06
N ILE A 41 13.59 1.88 -26.06
CA ILE A 41 12.87 0.78 -25.39
C ILE A 41 11.71 1.35 -24.56
N LYS A 42 11.93 2.44 -23.81
CA LYS A 42 10.89 3.12 -23.05
C LYS A 42 9.82 3.73 -23.97
N GLU A 43 10.18 4.22 -25.14
CA GLU A 43 9.22 4.67 -26.17
C GLU A 43 8.36 3.50 -26.67
N GLU A 44 8.93 2.32 -26.94
CA GLU A 44 8.18 1.11 -27.29
C GLU A 44 7.25 0.65 -26.17
N ILE A 45 7.70 0.71 -24.90
CA ILE A 45 6.89 0.39 -23.73
C ILE A 45 5.69 1.32 -23.63
N GLN A 46 5.88 2.63 -23.82
CA GLN A 46 4.80 3.60 -23.82
C GLN A 46 3.79 3.32 -24.94
N ALA A 47 4.28 3.03 -26.15
CA ALA A 47 3.44 2.68 -27.30
C ALA A 47 2.64 1.37 -27.05
N SER A 48 3.23 0.39 -26.37
CA SER A 48 2.52 -0.82 -25.93
C SER A 48 1.36 -0.47 -25.00
N ILE A 49 1.60 0.37 -23.97
CA ILE A 49 0.54 0.83 -23.05
C ILE A 49 -0.58 1.57 -23.82
N GLU A 50 -0.24 2.44 -24.76
CA GLU A 50 -1.21 3.14 -25.60
C GLU A 50 -2.05 2.18 -26.46
N THR A 51 -1.44 1.12 -26.97
CA THR A 51 -2.15 0.06 -27.69
C THR A 51 -3.12 -0.71 -26.80
N GLN A 52 -2.75 -0.93 -25.53
CA GLN A 52 -3.57 -1.60 -24.53
C GLN A 52 -4.68 -0.71 -23.96
N GLU A 53 -4.57 0.62 -24.03
CA GLU A 53 -5.40 1.60 -23.30
C GLU A 53 -6.89 1.28 -23.33
N LYS A 54 -7.46 1.01 -24.52
CA LYS A 54 -8.89 0.69 -24.67
C LYS A 54 -9.30 -0.56 -23.88
N ASN A 55 -8.44 -1.58 -23.83
CA ASN A 55 -8.70 -2.80 -23.09
C ASN A 55 -8.56 -2.56 -21.58
N LEU A 56 -7.56 -1.81 -21.16
CA LEU A 56 -7.35 -1.44 -19.75
C LEU A 56 -8.54 -0.62 -19.24
N ILE A 57 -9.00 0.38 -19.98
CA ILE A 57 -10.21 1.16 -19.65
C ILE A 57 -11.43 0.22 -19.50
N LYS A 58 -11.63 -0.69 -20.45
CA LYS A 58 -12.75 -1.63 -20.39
C LYS A 58 -12.71 -2.53 -19.16
N ILE A 59 -11.53 -3.01 -18.77
CA ILE A 59 -11.34 -3.84 -17.57
C ILE A 59 -11.60 -3.02 -16.32
N SER A 60 -10.96 -1.85 -16.21
CA SER A 60 -11.13 -0.94 -15.07
C SER A 60 -12.60 -0.51 -14.88
N ASP A 61 -13.30 -0.19 -15.98
CA ASP A 61 -14.72 0.15 -15.96
C ASP A 61 -15.59 -1.02 -15.49
N ALA A 62 -15.28 -2.25 -15.92
CA ALA A 62 -16.01 -3.45 -15.49
C ALA A 62 -15.77 -3.73 -13.98
N ILE A 63 -14.55 -3.55 -13.47
CA ILE A 63 -14.24 -3.63 -12.05
C ILE A 63 -14.95 -2.51 -11.28
N TRP A 64 -14.95 -1.28 -11.79
CA TRP A 64 -15.68 -0.15 -11.21
C TRP A 64 -17.19 -0.43 -11.10
N GLU A 65 -17.78 -1.09 -12.10
CA GLU A 65 -19.20 -1.46 -12.09
C GLU A 65 -19.52 -2.62 -11.17
N ALA A 66 -18.63 -3.60 -11.04
CA ALA A 66 -18.75 -4.72 -10.11
C ALA A 66 -18.68 -4.24 -8.66
N ALA A 67 -17.73 -3.34 -8.35
CA ALA A 67 -17.52 -2.73 -7.05
C ALA A 67 -17.60 -3.74 -5.89
N GLU A 68 -16.85 -4.82 -6.00
CA GLU A 68 -16.84 -5.92 -5.03
C GLU A 68 -15.97 -5.58 -3.83
N THR A 69 -16.45 -5.87 -2.63
CA THR A 69 -15.73 -5.62 -1.38
C THR A 69 -14.82 -6.80 -1.03
N SER A 70 -13.98 -6.61 -0.03
CA SER A 70 -12.95 -7.55 0.44
C SER A 70 -13.42 -9.01 0.51
N LEU A 71 -12.66 -9.90 -0.14
CA LEU A 71 -12.86 -11.33 -0.33
C LEU A 71 -14.04 -11.73 -1.23
N GLU A 72 -14.80 -10.77 -1.75
CA GLU A 72 -15.91 -10.99 -2.67
C GLU A 72 -15.54 -10.55 -4.12
N GLU A 73 -14.27 -10.22 -4.38
CA GLU A 73 -13.78 -9.66 -5.65
C GLU A 73 -13.68 -10.73 -6.76
N HIS A 74 -14.70 -11.56 -6.92
CA HIS A 74 -14.71 -12.70 -7.86
C HIS A 74 -14.70 -12.26 -9.33
N ILE A 75 -15.50 -11.25 -9.67
CA ILE A 75 -15.57 -10.71 -11.03
C ILE A 75 -14.28 -9.95 -11.36
N SER A 76 -13.84 -9.09 -10.44
CA SER A 76 -12.64 -8.26 -10.57
C SER A 76 -11.39 -9.12 -10.75
N SER A 77 -11.19 -10.09 -9.87
CA SER A 77 -10.10 -11.07 -9.94
C SER A 77 -10.15 -11.86 -11.28
N LYS A 78 -11.34 -12.30 -11.69
CA LYS A 78 -11.51 -13.03 -12.95
C LYS A 78 -11.12 -12.20 -14.17
N LEU A 79 -11.55 -10.93 -14.24
CA LEU A 79 -11.22 -10.03 -15.35
C LEU A 79 -9.70 -9.85 -15.50
N LEU A 80 -9.00 -9.61 -14.38
CA LEU A 80 -7.56 -9.47 -14.38
C LEU A 80 -6.84 -10.78 -14.74
N LYS A 81 -7.27 -11.92 -14.20
CA LYS A 81 -6.73 -13.25 -14.55
C LYS A 81 -6.92 -13.59 -16.02
N ASP A 82 -8.10 -13.32 -16.57
CA ASP A 82 -8.40 -13.59 -17.97
C ASP A 82 -7.52 -12.73 -18.89
N TYR A 83 -7.31 -11.45 -18.55
CA TYR A 83 -6.43 -10.58 -19.32
C TYR A 83 -4.96 -11.03 -19.22
N ALA A 84 -4.50 -11.44 -18.05
CA ALA A 84 -3.16 -12.00 -17.88
C ALA A 84 -2.95 -13.25 -18.73
N ARG A 85 -3.89 -14.21 -18.73
CA ARG A 85 -3.83 -15.43 -19.55
C ARG A 85 -3.84 -15.12 -21.04
N ALA A 86 -4.70 -14.18 -21.47
CA ALA A 86 -4.77 -13.75 -22.87
C ALA A 86 -3.45 -13.14 -23.36
N ASN A 87 -2.65 -12.56 -22.44
CA ASN A 87 -1.33 -12.03 -22.72
C ASN A 87 -0.18 -13.03 -22.44
N GLY A 88 -0.47 -14.32 -22.21
CA GLY A 88 0.52 -15.40 -22.13
C GLY A 88 1.19 -15.56 -20.78
N PHE A 89 0.65 -14.98 -19.69
CA PHE A 89 1.14 -15.23 -18.34
C PHE A 89 0.69 -16.62 -17.84
N GLU A 90 1.55 -17.25 -17.07
CA GLU A 90 1.19 -18.39 -16.20
C GLU A 90 0.49 -17.84 -14.95
N VAL A 91 -0.77 -18.25 -14.74
CA VAL A 91 -1.60 -17.76 -13.64
C VAL A 91 -1.77 -18.82 -12.56
N THR A 92 -1.31 -18.52 -11.35
CA THR A 92 -1.55 -19.32 -10.13
C THR A 92 -2.65 -18.64 -9.32
N GLU A 93 -3.73 -19.39 -9.03
CA GLU A 93 -4.89 -18.91 -8.28
C GLU A 93 -4.83 -19.34 -6.80
N ASN A 94 -5.69 -18.76 -5.96
CA ASN A 94 -5.81 -19.06 -4.53
C ASN A 94 -4.48 -18.91 -3.75
N VAL A 95 -3.73 -17.86 -4.07
CA VAL A 95 -2.45 -17.60 -3.42
C VAL A 95 -2.66 -17.31 -1.92
N ALA A 96 -1.86 -17.92 -1.05
CA ALA A 96 -1.99 -17.84 0.41
C ALA A 96 -3.37 -18.29 0.92
N ASP A 97 -4.02 -19.25 0.24
CA ASP A 97 -5.37 -19.74 0.52
C ASP A 97 -6.47 -18.65 0.46
N ILE A 98 -6.20 -17.56 -0.24
CA ILE A 98 -7.14 -16.46 -0.46
C ILE A 98 -7.82 -16.65 -1.83
N PRO A 99 -9.15 -16.89 -1.90
CA PRO A 99 -9.83 -17.29 -3.14
C PRO A 99 -9.73 -16.29 -4.29
N THR A 100 -9.62 -14.99 -3.99
CA THR A 100 -9.54 -13.92 -4.99
C THR A 100 -8.11 -13.46 -5.28
N ALA A 101 -7.11 -13.91 -4.49
CA ALA A 101 -5.70 -13.64 -4.72
C ALA A 101 -5.10 -14.54 -5.81
N PHE A 102 -4.21 -13.99 -6.62
CA PHE A 102 -3.51 -14.73 -7.67
C PHE A 102 -2.16 -14.12 -8.01
N MET A 103 -1.33 -14.90 -8.69
CA MET A 103 -0.09 -14.44 -9.32
C MET A 103 -0.17 -14.70 -10.83
N ALA A 104 0.38 -13.78 -11.63
CA ALA A 104 0.57 -13.95 -13.06
C ALA A 104 2.06 -13.76 -13.38
N LYS A 105 2.73 -14.83 -13.79
CA LYS A 105 4.19 -14.89 -13.98
C LYS A 105 4.54 -15.04 -15.46
N TYR A 106 5.58 -14.32 -15.90
CA TYR A 106 6.20 -14.50 -17.20
C TYR A 106 7.73 -14.36 -17.14
N GLY A 107 8.43 -15.14 -17.97
CA GLY A 107 9.88 -15.13 -18.04
C GLY A 107 10.55 -16.07 -17.02
N SER A 108 11.87 -16.03 -16.97
CA SER A 108 12.67 -16.86 -16.06
C SER A 108 14.00 -16.20 -15.73
N GLY A 109 14.56 -16.57 -14.57
CA GLY A 109 15.84 -16.01 -14.09
C GLY A 109 15.69 -14.64 -13.45
N LYS A 110 16.82 -13.99 -13.22
CA LYS A 110 16.91 -12.71 -12.50
C LYS A 110 17.17 -11.53 -13.44
N PRO A 111 16.75 -10.30 -13.05
CA PRO A 111 16.03 -10.00 -11.80
C PRO A 111 14.58 -10.53 -11.82
N VAL A 112 14.04 -10.82 -10.64
CA VAL A 112 12.63 -11.12 -10.44
C VAL A 112 11.95 -9.86 -9.92
N ILE A 113 11.12 -9.22 -10.73
CA ILE A 113 10.43 -7.99 -10.38
C ILE A 113 8.94 -8.28 -10.22
N GLY A 114 8.42 -8.00 -9.01
CA GLY A 114 7.00 -8.06 -8.69
C GLY A 114 6.31 -6.73 -8.91
N ILE A 115 5.02 -6.76 -9.16
CA ILE A 115 4.15 -5.59 -9.17
C ILE A 115 2.83 -5.91 -8.51
N LEU A 116 2.42 -5.08 -7.53
CA LEU A 116 1.17 -5.25 -6.80
C LEU A 116 -0.02 -4.69 -7.59
N GLY A 117 -1.20 -5.25 -7.37
CA GLY A 117 -2.44 -4.76 -7.96
C GLY A 117 -3.63 -5.06 -7.07
N GLU A 118 -4.21 -4.04 -6.46
CA GLU A 118 -5.43 -4.07 -5.67
C GLU A 118 -6.66 -3.89 -6.54
N PHE A 119 -7.82 -4.41 -6.11
CA PHE A 119 -9.06 -4.36 -6.90
C PHE A 119 -10.35 -4.44 -6.07
N ASP A 120 -10.26 -4.29 -4.74
CA ASP A 120 -11.42 -4.24 -3.84
C ASP A 120 -12.04 -2.83 -3.75
N ALA A 121 -13.32 -2.77 -3.37
CA ALA A 121 -14.11 -1.55 -3.26
C ALA A 121 -14.51 -1.24 -1.81
N ASN A 122 -14.84 0.03 -1.55
CA ASN A 122 -15.34 0.48 -0.25
C ASN A 122 -16.86 0.33 -0.15
N ALA A 123 -17.34 -0.18 0.97
CA ALA A 123 -18.77 -0.38 1.21
C ALA A 123 -19.54 0.97 1.31
N GLY A 124 -20.79 1.00 0.81
CA GLY A 124 -21.76 2.05 1.07
C GLY A 124 -21.55 3.39 0.35
N ILE A 125 -20.66 3.45 -0.65
CA ILE A 125 -20.32 4.70 -1.36
C ILE A 125 -20.54 4.64 -2.87
N SER A 126 -21.48 3.82 -3.32
CA SER A 126 -21.86 3.73 -4.73
C SER A 126 -22.20 5.10 -5.31
N GLN A 127 -21.73 5.36 -6.54
CA GLN A 127 -21.86 6.66 -7.19
C GLN A 127 -22.04 6.49 -8.70
N LYS A 128 -22.83 7.35 -9.32
CA LYS A 128 -22.93 7.47 -10.79
C LYS A 128 -21.70 8.21 -11.35
N ARG A 129 -21.44 8.03 -12.67
CA ARG A 129 -20.41 8.79 -13.41
C ARG A 129 -20.87 10.23 -13.66
N GLN A 130 -20.99 11.02 -12.59
CA GLN A 130 -21.41 12.42 -12.63
C GLN A 130 -20.80 13.20 -11.45
N PRO A 131 -20.62 14.55 -11.57
CA PRO A 131 -19.93 15.35 -10.57
C PRO A 131 -20.80 15.79 -9.38
N THR A 132 -22.01 15.24 -9.26
CA THR A 132 -22.94 15.47 -8.14
C THR A 132 -23.25 14.17 -7.44
N LYS A 133 -23.46 14.20 -6.13
CA LYS A 133 -23.72 13.00 -5.32
C LYS A 133 -25.03 12.34 -5.72
N GLU A 134 -24.95 11.17 -6.29
CA GLU A 134 -26.09 10.31 -6.59
C GLU A 134 -25.65 8.85 -6.67
N ALA A 135 -26.15 8.00 -5.79
CA ALA A 135 -25.82 6.58 -5.80
C ALA A 135 -26.27 5.91 -7.11
N ARG A 136 -25.44 5.04 -7.69
CA ARG A 136 -25.84 4.15 -8.79
C ARG A 136 -26.78 3.07 -8.29
N ILE A 137 -26.47 2.51 -7.13
CA ILE A 137 -27.26 1.54 -6.38
C ILE A 137 -27.19 1.96 -4.91
N GLU A 138 -28.32 2.25 -4.28
CA GLU A 138 -28.37 2.72 -2.91
C GLU A 138 -27.78 1.70 -1.93
N GLY A 139 -26.87 2.15 -1.05
CA GLY A 139 -26.17 1.31 -0.09
C GLY A 139 -25.10 0.39 -0.64
N ALA A 140 -24.91 0.31 -1.98
CA ALA A 140 -23.87 -0.52 -2.57
C ALA A 140 -22.46 0.09 -2.44
N ALA A 141 -21.44 -0.73 -2.73
CA ALA A 141 -20.04 -0.32 -2.70
C ALA A 141 -19.65 0.54 -3.92
N GLY A 142 -18.47 1.18 -3.84
CA GLY A 142 -17.86 1.93 -4.91
C GLY A 142 -16.34 2.06 -4.72
N HIS A 143 -15.61 2.28 -5.81
CA HIS A 143 -14.15 2.42 -5.78
C HIS A 143 -13.71 3.81 -5.29
N GLY A 144 -13.88 4.08 -3.98
CA GLY A 144 -13.51 5.34 -3.33
C GLY A 144 -12.02 5.48 -3.02
N CYS A 145 -11.23 4.46 -3.31
CA CYS A 145 -9.77 4.46 -3.29
C CYS A 145 -9.14 4.25 -4.68
N GLY A 146 -9.97 3.96 -5.70
CA GLY A 146 -9.49 3.81 -7.08
C GLY A 146 -8.83 2.47 -7.41
N HIS A 147 -9.08 1.42 -6.62
CA HIS A 147 -8.45 0.11 -6.84
C HIS A 147 -8.87 -0.55 -8.18
N ASN A 148 -10.00 -0.14 -8.78
CA ASN A 148 -10.33 -0.51 -10.16
C ASN A 148 -9.25 -0.07 -11.16
N LEU A 149 -8.61 1.07 -10.92
CA LEU A 149 -7.51 1.61 -11.70
C LEU A 149 -6.18 0.94 -11.32
N PHE A 150 -5.98 0.70 -10.00
CA PHE A 150 -4.74 0.20 -9.45
C PHE A 150 -4.34 -1.15 -10.04
N GLY A 151 -5.16 -2.19 -9.87
CA GLY A 151 -4.88 -3.52 -10.39
C GLY A 151 -4.73 -3.53 -11.91
N THR A 152 -5.56 -2.74 -12.59
CA THR A 152 -5.55 -2.65 -14.06
C THR A 152 -4.28 -2.00 -14.60
N ALA A 153 -3.82 -0.88 -14.02
CA ALA A 153 -2.59 -0.21 -14.42
C ALA A 153 -1.36 -1.09 -14.22
N SER A 154 -1.28 -1.73 -13.05
CA SER A 154 -0.19 -2.63 -12.70
C SER A 154 -0.09 -3.82 -13.66
N LEU A 155 -1.22 -4.41 -14.04
CA LEU A 155 -1.25 -5.49 -15.02
C LEU A 155 -0.86 -5.01 -16.42
N GLY A 156 -1.31 -3.81 -16.83
CA GLY A 156 -0.88 -3.19 -18.09
C GLY A 156 0.64 -2.97 -18.15
N ALA A 157 1.22 -2.50 -17.05
CA ALA A 157 2.68 -2.37 -16.94
C ALA A 157 3.40 -3.72 -17.02
N ALA A 158 2.88 -4.75 -16.36
CA ALA A 158 3.43 -6.10 -16.44
C ALA A 158 3.40 -6.67 -17.86
N VAL A 159 2.31 -6.44 -18.62
CA VAL A 159 2.18 -6.85 -20.02
C VAL A 159 3.21 -6.15 -20.91
N ALA A 160 3.42 -4.84 -20.74
CA ALA A 160 4.41 -4.12 -21.53
C ALA A 160 5.85 -4.60 -21.28
N ILE A 161 6.18 -4.95 -20.04
CA ILE A 161 7.48 -5.57 -19.69
C ILE A 161 7.58 -7.00 -20.23
N LYS A 162 6.50 -7.79 -20.12
CA LYS A 162 6.42 -9.14 -20.72
C LYS A 162 6.78 -9.12 -22.19
N GLU A 163 6.27 -8.17 -22.95
CA GLU A 163 6.58 -8.04 -24.38
C GLU A 163 8.08 -7.80 -24.64
N GLN A 164 8.75 -7.02 -23.80
CA GLN A 164 10.20 -6.81 -23.91
C GLN A 164 11.00 -8.05 -23.53
N ILE A 165 10.54 -8.85 -22.56
CA ILE A 165 11.15 -10.14 -22.22
C ILE A 165 10.95 -11.13 -23.38
N GLU A 166 9.76 -11.20 -23.97
CA GLU A 166 9.44 -12.07 -25.10
C GLU A 166 10.26 -11.77 -26.36
N LYS A 167 10.49 -10.47 -26.64
CA LYS A 167 11.37 -10.02 -27.72
C LYS A 167 12.87 -10.33 -27.44
N GLY A 168 13.22 -10.70 -26.21
CA GLY A 168 14.62 -10.92 -25.80
C GLY A 168 15.38 -9.61 -25.48
N THR A 169 14.70 -8.46 -25.45
CA THR A 169 15.27 -7.16 -25.03
C THR A 169 15.73 -7.21 -23.59
N PHE A 170 14.92 -7.82 -22.71
CA PHE A 170 15.24 -8.05 -21.31
C PHE A 170 15.35 -9.54 -20.99
N LYS A 171 16.15 -9.85 -19.95
CA LYS A 171 16.21 -11.17 -19.31
C LYS A 171 15.73 -11.03 -17.88
N GLY A 172 14.98 -12.00 -17.38
CA GLY A 172 14.46 -12.01 -16.01
C GLY A 172 13.00 -12.44 -15.97
N THR A 173 12.37 -12.15 -14.84
CA THR A 173 10.99 -12.58 -14.55
C THR A 173 10.17 -11.37 -14.11
N VAL A 174 8.97 -11.22 -14.66
CA VAL A 174 7.94 -10.30 -14.16
C VAL A 174 6.81 -11.09 -13.53
N ILE A 175 6.33 -10.64 -12.36
CA ILE A 175 5.21 -11.26 -11.65
C ILE A 175 4.21 -10.17 -11.24
N PHE A 176 3.00 -10.23 -11.78
CA PHE A 176 1.89 -9.45 -11.27
C PHE A 176 1.23 -10.21 -10.10
N TYR A 177 1.00 -9.51 -9.01
CA TYR A 177 0.30 -10.03 -7.84
C TYR A 177 -1.07 -9.36 -7.73
N GLY A 178 -2.13 -10.13 -7.95
CA GLY A 178 -3.49 -9.69 -7.64
C GLY A 178 -3.71 -9.79 -6.14
N THR A 179 -3.76 -8.65 -5.47
CA THR A 179 -3.79 -8.53 -4.02
C THR A 179 -5.14 -7.96 -3.56
N PRO A 180 -6.13 -8.83 -3.21
CA PRO A 180 -7.46 -8.41 -2.78
C PRO A 180 -7.49 -7.86 -1.35
N ALA A 181 -8.65 -7.34 -0.94
CA ALA A 181 -9.04 -7.14 0.45
C ALA A 181 -8.14 -6.19 1.26
N GLU A 182 -7.58 -5.14 0.62
CA GLU A 182 -6.77 -4.12 1.30
C GLU A 182 -7.62 -3.30 2.28
N GLU A 183 -8.83 -2.89 1.88
CA GLU A 183 -9.66 -1.91 2.57
C GLU A 183 -10.15 -2.35 3.96
N THR A 184 -10.21 -3.65 4.23
CA THR A 184 -10.81 -4.14 5.49
C THR A 184 -9.95 -5.10 6.28
N ILE A 185 -9.34 -6.12 5.65
CA ILE A 185 -8.65 -7.20 6.35
C ILE A 185 -7.16 -7.29 6.07
N PHE A 186 -6.65 -6.49 5.12
CA PHE A 186 -5.21 -6.41 4.82
C PHE A 186 -4.62 -7.75 4.37
N ALA A 187 -5.11 -8.27 3.24
CA ALA A 187 -4.77 -9.63 2.79
C ALA A 187 -3.29 -9.85 2.47
N LYS A 188 -2.52 -8.77 2.14
CA LYS A 188 -1.08 -8.87 1.90
C LYS A 188 -0.30 -9.33 3.13
N VAL A 189 -0.82 -9.11 4.35
CA VAL A 189 -0.24 -9.66 5.60
C VAL A 189 -0.15 -11.18 5.54
N TRP A 190 -1.24 -11.86 5.11
CA TRP A 190 -1.25 -13.32 4.94
C TRP A 190 -0.33 -13.75 3.81
N MET A 191 -0.32 -13.03 2.69
CA MET A 191 0.58 -13.32 1.57
C MET A 191 2.06 -13.21 1.97
N VAL A 192 2.42 -12.21 2.80
CA VAL A 192 3.78 -12.07 3.34
C VAL A 192 4.11 -13.25 4.26
N ARG A 193 3.21 -13.62 5.18
CA ARG A 193 3.40 -14.75 6.11
C ARG A 193 3.62 -16.09 5.40
N GLU A 194 2.98 -16.28 4.25
CA GLU A 194 3.14 -17.47 3.41
C GLU A 194 4.34 -17.37 2.44
N GLY A 195 5.21 -16.35 2.59
CA GLY A 195 6.42 -16.18 1.80
C GLY A 195 6.19 -15.89 0.31
N VAL A 196 5.01 -15.40 -0.06
CA VAL A 196 4.61 -15.18 -1.47
C VAL A 196 5.58 -14.25 -2.21
N PHE A 197 6.19 -13.29 -1.50
CA PHE A 197 7.07 -12.27 -2.06
C PHE A 197 8.57 -12.58 -1.95
N ASP A 198 8.97 -13.69 -1.31
CA ASP A 198 10.37 -14.00 -0.97
C ASP A 198 11.27 -14.16 -2.20
N GLN A 199 10.70 -14.53 -3.34
CA GLN A 199 11.44 -14.70 -4.58
C GLN A 199 11.84 -13.40 -5.27
N LEU A 200 11.29 -12.25 -4.85
CA LEU A 200 11.46 -10.97 -5.52
C LEU A 200 12.80 -10.31 -5.23
N ASP A 201 13.36 -9.70 -6.24
CA ASP A 201 14.50 -8.78 -6.12
C ASP A 201 14.03 -7.34 -5.84
N VAL A 202 12.90 -6.92 -6.45
CA VAL A 202 12.24 -5.61 -6.28
C VAL A 202 10.73 -5.81 -6.42
N CYS A 203 9.95 -5.07 -5.63
CA CYS A 203 8.51 -4.96 -5.77
C CYS A 203 8.14 -3.55 -6.24
N MET A 204 7.23 -3.46 -7.20
CA MET A 204 6.66 -2.20 -7.68
C MET A 204 5.27 -2.01 -7.09
N ASP A 205 4.96 -0.78 -6.72
CA ASP A 205 3.68 -0.38 -6.18
C ASP A 205 3.30 1.02 -6.67
N TRP A 206 2.01 1.27 -6.79
CA TRP A 206 1.49 2.62 -6.98
C TRP A 206 0.15 2.77 -6.28
N HIS A 207 -0.24 3.99 -5.98
CA HIS A 207 -1.56 4.21 -5.41
C HIS A 207 -2.27 5.36 -6.14
N PRO A 208 -3.56 5.20 -6.49
CA PRO A 208 -4.39 6.30 -6.96
C PRO A 208 -4.33 7.49 -5.99
N GLY A 209 -4.17 8.70 -6.52
CA GLY A 209 -4.00 9.91 -5.71
C GLY A 209 -4.61 11.15 -6.37
N ASP A 210 -4.31 12.30 -5.81
CA ASP A 210 -4.64 13.61 -6.38
C ASP A 210 -3.40 14.41 -6.80
N THR A 211 -2.24 13.74 -6.82
CA THR A 211 -0.94 14.27 -7.25
C THR A 211 -0.09 13.19 -7.87
N ASN A 212 0.76 13.55 -8.84
CA ASN A 212 1.78 12.65 -9.37
C ASN A 212 3.07 12.84 -8.54
N ILE A 213 3.36 11.89 -7.66
CA ILE A 213 4.48 11.97 -6.72
C ILE A 213 5.18 10.62 -6.58
N SER A 214 6.51 10.65 -6.52
CA SER A 214 7.31 9.48 -6.18
C SER A 214 7.19 9.12 -4.69
N GLY A 215 7.23 7.84 -4.35
CA GLY A 215 6.89 7.30 -3.04
C GLY A 215 7.93 7.55 -1.96
N THR A 216 7.97 8.76 -1.42
CA THR A 216 8.85 9.15 -0.30
C THR A 216 8.11 9.30 1.04
N GLU A 217 6.80 9.06 1.07
CA GLU A 217 5.99 9.10 2.29
C GLU A 217 5.84 7.68 2.88
N THR A 218 5.96 7.57 4.23
CA THR A 218 5.60 6.35 4.95
C THR A 218 4.10 6.30 5.26
N SER A 219 3.59 5.16 5.75
CA SER A 219 2.20 5.00 6.20
C SER A 219 2.13 4.88 7.73
N LYS A 220 0.91 4.88 8.28
CA LYS A 220 0.68 4.49 9.67
C LYS A 220 0.73 2.97 9.80
N ALA A 221 1.45 2.47 10.80
CA ALA A 221 1.23 1.14 11.34
C ALA A 221 -0.10 1.12 12.11
N LEU A 222 -0.75 -0.04 12.16
CA LEU A 222 -1.97 -0.23 12.97
C LEU A 222 -2.07 -1.64 13.56
N VAL A 223 -2.89 -1.76 14.61
CA VAL A 223 -3.45 -3.03 15.07
C VAL A 223 -4.96 -2.92 15.18
N ASP A 224 -5.63 -3.99 14.77
CA ASP A 224 -7.08 -4.12 14.70
C ASP A 224 -7.52 -5.35 15.48
N TYR A 225 -8.37 -5.17 16.50
CA TYR A 225 -8.75 -6.26 17.40
C TYR A 225 -10.13 -6.03 18.02
N ARG A 226 -10.73 -7.11 18.48
CA ARG A 226 -11.97 -7.08 19.26
C ARG A 226 -11.70 -7.42 20.72
N VAL A 227 -12.43 -6.74 21.60
CA VAL A 227 -12.52 -7.10 23.01
C VAL A 227 -13.95 -7.55 23.29
N MET A 228 -14.12 -8.73 23.85
CA MET A 228 -15.37 -9.31 24.30
C MET A 228 -15.36 -9.38 25.82
N PHE A 229 -16.41 -8.87 26.46
CA PHE A 229 -16.63 -9.00 27.89
C PHE A 229 -17.77 -9.98 28.15
N TYR A 230 -17.60 -10.80 29.17
CA TYR A 230 -18.56 -11.83 29.60
C TYR A 230 -18.89 -11.65 31.08
N GLY A 231 -20.15 -11.46 31.36
CA GLY A 231 -20.71 -11.27 32.71
C GLY A 231 -21.70 -12.35 33.08
N ASP A 232 -22.53 -12.02 34.07
CA ASP A 232 -23.60 -12.90 34.56
C ASP A 232 -24.94 -12.16 34.57
N THR A 233 -25.99 -12.76 34.02
CA THR A 233 -27.32 -12.17 33.97
C THR A 233 -28.02 -12.23 35.35
N SER A 234 -28.86 -11.22 35.61
CA SER A 234 -29.82 -11.19 36.69
C SER A 234 -30.94 -10.22 36.38
N HIS A 235 -32.01 -10.22 37.16
CA HIS A 235 -33.09 -9.28 37.00
C HIS A 235 -32.64 -7.89 37.49
N ALA A 236 -32.52 -6.93 36.58
CA ALA A 236 -31.90 -5.62 36.84
C ALA A 236 -32.54 -4.81 37.96
N SER A 237 -33.83 -5.10 38.32
CA SER A 237 -34.56 -4.42 39.40
C SER A 237 -34.73 -5.30 40.65
N ALA A 238 -34.88 -6.62 40.49
CA ALA A 238 -35.24 -7.49 41.63
C ALA A 238 -33.98 -7.98 42.39
N ASP A 239 -32.91 -8.34 41.68
CA ASP A 239 -31.72 -8.94 42.24
C ASP A 239 -30.45 -8.63 41.48
N PRO A 240 -30.17 -7.31 41.13
CA PRO A 240 -29.01 -6.94 40.35
C PRO A 240 -27.66 -7.34 40.95
N TRP A 241 -27.61 -7.51 42.27
CA TRP A 241 -26.40 -7.97 42.98
C TRP A 241 -25.98 -9.41 42.72
N ASN A 242 -26.82 -10.18 42.01
CA ASN A 242 -26.51 -11.55 41.56
C ASN A 242 -25.94 -11.57 40.13
N GLY A 243 -25.84 -10.41 39.45
CA GLY A 243 -25.29 -10.29 38.11
C GLY A 243 -23.99 -9.51 38.08
N ASN A 244 -23.22 -9.69 36.99
CA ASN A 244 -22.03 -8.90 36.64
C ASN A 244 -22.21 -8.36 35.23
N SER A 245 -22.26 -7.03 35.07
CA SER A 245 -22.56 -6.38 33.77
C SER A 245 -21.33 -6.35 32.86
N ALA A 246 -21.41 -7.01 31.73
CA ALA A 246 -20.42 -6.94 30.66
C ALA A 246 -20.41 -5.54 30.01
N VAL A 247 -21.53 -4.82 30.01
CA VAL A 247 -21.63 -3.46 29.48
C VAL A 247 -20.89 -2.50 30.37
N ASP A 248 -20.96 -2.63 31.71
CA ASP A 248 -20.21 -1.81 32.66
C ASP A 248 -18.68 -1.98 32.43
N ALA A 249 -18.23 -3.22 32.18
CA ALA A 249 -16.85 -3.49 31.82
C ALA A 249 -16.44 -2.78 30.52
N MET A 250 -17.29 -2.84 29.49
CA MET A 250 -17.06 -2.15 28.21
C MET A 250 -17.02 -0.63 28.38
N GLU A 251 -17.92 -0.05 29.20
CA GLU A 251 -17.94 1.39 29.49
C GLU A 251 -16.66 1.83 30.24
N LEU A 252 -16.20 1.07 31.22
CA LEU A 252 -14.94 1.30 31.92
C LEU A 252 -13.74 1.19 30.96
N TYR A 253 -13.74 0.20 30.07
CA TYR A 253 -12.71 0.06 29.03
C TYR A 253 -12.67 1.27 28.11
N THR A 254 -13.81 1.70 27.56
CA THR A 254 -13.88 2.88 26.66
C THR A 254 -13.52 4.16 27.39
N THR A 255 -13.92 4.31 28.66
CA THR A 255 -13.53 5.42 29.52
C THR A 255 -12.01 5.45 29.74
N GLY A 256 -11.41 4.29 30.06
CA GLY A 256 -9.96 4.15 30.20
C GLY A 256 -9.20 4.50 28.92
N LEU A 257 -9.68 4.05 27.74
CA LEU A 257 -9.12 4.45 26.45
C LEU A 257 -9.23 5.95 26.19
N ASN A 258 -10.35 6.58 26.58
CA ASN A 258 -10.55 8.02 26.42
C ASN A 258 -9.61 8.84 27.30
N TYR A 259 -9.34 8.42 28.54
CA TYR A 259 -8.33 9.04 29.39
C TYR A 259 -6.92 8.79 28.85
N TYR A 260 -6.65 7.60 28.30
CA TYR A 260 -5.35 7.29 27.70
C TYR A 260 -5.04 8.16 26.49
N ARG A 261 -6.04 8.63 25.72
CA ARG A 261 -5.84 9.53 24.57
C ARG A 261 -5.08 10.81 24.91
N GLU A 262 -5.18 11.31 26.13
CA GLU A 262 -4.44 12.49 26.60
C GLU A 262 -2.91 12.22 26.67
N HIS A 263 -2.52 10.96 26.83
CA HIS A 263 -1.14 10.55 27.13
C HIS A 263 -0.46 9.79 25.99
N ILE A 264 -1.06 9.77 24.80
CA ILE A 264 -0.45 9.17 23.60
C ILE A 264 0.24 10.23 22.74
N LEU A 265 1.13 9.80 21.85
CA LEU A 265 1.78 10.70 20.90
C LEU A 265 0.74 11.42 20.01
N PRO A 266 0.95 12.69 19.65
CA PRO A 266 0.06 13.43 18.75
C PRO A 266 -0.16 12.74 17.39
N THR A 267 0.78 11.89 16.98
CA THR A 267 0.75 11.09 15.76
C THR A 267 -0.03 9.79 15.88
N SER A 268 -0.43 9.39 17.11
CA SER A 268 -1.20 8.18 17.39
C SER A 268 -2.70 8.42 17.35
N ARG A 269 -3.48 7.36 17.12
CA ARG A 269 -4.96 7.41 17.13
C ARG A 269 -5.52 6.15 17.77
N ILE A 270 -6.62 6.31 18.51
CA ILE A 270 -7.44 5.25 19.07
C ILE A 270 -8.86 5.40 18.53
N HIS A 271 -9.34 4.38 17.83
CA HIS A 271 -10.71 4.31 17.32
C HIS A 271 -11.39 3.09 17.91
N TYR A 272 -12.69 3.16 18.16
CA TYR A 272 -13.48 1.99 18.51
C TYR A 272 -14.92 2.11 18.04
N GLN A 273 -15.56 0.97 17.85
CA GLN A 273 -16.98 0.83 17.53
C GLN A 273 -17.58 -0.25 18.43
N ILE A 274 -18.71 0.05 19.08
CA ILE A 274 -19.46 -0.92 19.85
C ILE A 274 -20.22 -1.83 18.87
N GLU A 275 -20.00 -3.14 18.97
CA GLU A 275 -20.65 -4.15 18.12
C GLU A 275 -21.79 -4.87 18.85
N ALA A 276 -21.73 -4.98 20.19
CA ALA A 276 -22.81 -5.51 21.04
C ALA A 276 -22.75 -4.88 22.44
N ALA A 277 -23.92 -4.60 23.03
CA ALA A 277 -24.04 -3.94 24.34
C ALA A 277 -25.34 -4.38 25.08
N GLY A 278 -25.56 -5.69 25.21
CA GLY A 278 -26.78 -6.27 25.80
C GLY A 278 -28.01 -6.19 24.86
N ASP A 279 -29.12 -6.82 25.28
CA ASP A 279 -30.33 -6.96 24.45
C ASP A 279 -31.53 -6.19 25.02
N VAL A 280 -31.76 -6.23 26.33
CA VAL A 280 -32.94 -5.66 27.00
C VAL A 280 -32.57 -4.97 28.30
N VAL A 281 -33.25 -3.85 28.61
CA VAL A 281 -32.90 -2.96 29.72
C VAL A 281 -33.15 -3.53 31.13
N ASN A 282 -34.02 -4.54 31.25
CA ASN A 282 -34.42 -5.13 32.54
C ASN A 282 -33.64 -6.42 32.91
N VAL A 283 -32.61 -6.75 32.15
CA VAL A 283 -31.68 -7.86 32.42
C VAL A 283 -30.27 -7.28 32.49
N VAL A 284 -29.49 -7.66 33.52
CA VAL A 284 -28.06 -7.33 33.59
C VAL A 284 -27.38 -8.00 32.41
N PRO A 285 -26.66 -7.23 31.52
CA PRO A 285 -26.13 -7.79 30.30
C PRO A 285 -24.88 -8.64 30.58
N ASP A 286 -24.92 -9.88 30.06
CA ASP A 286 -23.83 -10.85 30.21
C ASP A 286 -22.82 -10.86 29.04
N TYR A 287 -23.08 -10.09 27.99
CA TYR A 287 -22.18 -9.98 26.85
C TYR A 287 -22.08 -8.55 26.31
N ALA A 288 -20.84 -8.13 26.06
CA ALA A 288 -20.55 -6.89 25.31
C ALA A 288 -19.36 -7.12 24.39
N LYS A 289 -19.33 -6.43 23.25
CA LYS A 289 -18.28 -6.57 22.24
C LYS A 289 -17.93 -5.25 21.63
N ILE A 290 -16.65 -4.93 21.54
CA ILE A 290 -16.13 -3.70 21.00
C ILE A 290 -14.98 -3.98 20.02
N TRP A 291 -15.03 -3.36 18.85
CA TRP A 291 -13.98 -3.37 17.86
C TRP A 291 -13.08 -2.16 18.09
N THR A 292 -11.78 -2.38 18.27
CA THR A 292 -10.80 -1.31 18.55
C THR A 292 -9.71 -1.33 17.48
N ARG A 293 -9.33 -0.15 16.99
CA ARG A 293 -8.22 0.08 16.06
C ARG A 293 -7.28 1.12 16.62
N LEU A 294 -6.00 0.79 16.71
CA LEU A 294 -4.93 1.66 17.16
C LEU A 294 -4.00 1.96 16.00
N ARG A 295 -3.57 3.22 15.84
CA ARG A 295 -2.64 3.64 14.79
C ARG A 295 -1.46 4.41 15.39
N GLY A 296 -0.26 4.20 14.83
CA GLY A 296 0.96 4.89 15.18
C GLY A 296 1.87 5.11 13.98
N ASN A 297 2.95 5.86 14.13
CA ASN A 297 3.92 6.08 13.06
C ASN A 297 4.84 4.87 12.81
N SER A 298 4.86 3.91 13.74
CA SER A 298 5.60 2.67 13.59
C SER A 298 4.93 1.55 14.38
N VAL A 299 5.30 0.31 14.07
CA VAL A 299 4.82 -0.87 14.79
C VAL A 299 5.21 -0.83 16.27
N GLU A 300 6.37 -0.30 16.62
CA GLU A 300 6.79 -0.14 18.03
C GLU A 300 5.83 0.79 18.78
N ASN A 301 5.42 1.91 18.17
CA ASN A 301 4.42 2.80 18.76
C ASN A 301 3.06 2.11 18.93
N VAL A 302 2.65 1.31 17.95
CA VAL A 302 1.38 0.57 18.01
C VAL A 302 1.41 -0.49 19.09
N ASN A 303 2.53 -1.21 19.27
CA ASN A 303 2.69 -2.21 20.32
C ASN A 303 2.55 -1.60 21.73
N VAL A 304 3.14 -0.43 21.97
CA VAL A 304 2.98 0.29 23.25
C VAL A 304 1.51 0.67 23.50
N LEU A 305 0.80 1.12 22.46
CA LEU A 305 -0.63 1.42 22.56
C LEU A 305 -1.46 0.17 22.85
N TYR A 306 -1.14 -0.93 22.18
CA TYR A 306 -1.86 -2.19 22.27
C TYR A 306 -1.71 -2.83 23.66
N GLU A 307 -0.49 -2.94 24.17
CA GLU A 307 -0.24 -3.42 25.55
C GLU A 307 -1.02 -2.62 26.60
N ARG A 308 -1.00 -1.28 26.48
CA ARG A 308 -1.76 -0.43 27.41
C ARG A 308 -3.27 -0.62 27.27
N ALA A 309 -3.78 -0.78 26.06
CA ALA A 309 -5.20 -1.03 25.82
C ALA A 309 -5.65 -2.40 26.37
N LEU A 310 -4.82 -3.43 26.28
CA LEU A 310 -5.08 -4.74 26.91
C LEU A 310 -5.10 -4.63 28.44
N ASN A 311 -4.17 -3.92 29.04
CA ASN A 311 -4.15 -3.66 30.49
C ASN A 311 -5.42 -2.93 30.96
N ILE A 312 -5.94 -1.99 30.16
CA ILE A 312 -7.21 -1.30 30.45
C ILE A 312 -8.38 -2.26 30.39
N ALA A 313 -8.40 -3.18 29.39
CA ALA A 313 -9.46 -4.21 29.28
C ALA A 313 -9.46 -5.16 30.47
N GLU A 314 -8.28 -5.63 30.90
CA GLU A 314 -8.11 -6.46 32.11
C GLU A 314 -8.60 -5.74 33.36
N ALA A 315 -8.18 -4.48 33.57
CA ALA A 315 -8.61 -3.69 34.71
C ALA A 315 -10.14 -3.48 34.71
N ALA A 316 -10.75 -3.21 33.58
CA ALA A 316 -12.20 -3.07 33.45
C ALA A 316 -12.95 -4.37 33.82
N ALA A 317 -12.45 -5.52 33.39
CA ALA A 317 -13.02 -6.83 33.74
C ALA A 317 -12.87 -7.10 35.27
N LEU A 318 -11.71 -6.82 35.86
CA LEU A 318 -11.48 -6.95 37.30
C LEU A 318 -12.41 -6.06 38.13
N MET A 319 -12.63 -4.81 37.73
CA MET A 319 -13.49 -3.85 38.44
C MET A 319 -14.96 -4.28 38.44
N THR A 320 -15.42 -5.02 37.45
CA THR A 320 -16.82 -5.42 37.28
C THR A 320 -17.08 -6.87 37.64
N GLY A 321 -16.02 -7.64 37.98
CA GLY A 321 -16.13 -9.08 38.24
C GLY A 321 -16.46 -9.92 37.01
N THR A 322 -16.23 -9.37 35.80
CA THR A 322 -16.47 -10.04 34.51
C THR A 322 -15.21 -10.73 34.00
N LYS A 323 -15.35 -11.48 32.91
CA LYS A 323 -14.22 -12.03 32.15
C LYS A 323 -14.07 -11.26 30.84
N TYR A 324 -12.88 -11.31 30.24
CA TYR A 324 -12.67 -10.74 28.92
C TYR A 324 -11.85 -11.67 28.04
N GLU A 325 -12.05 -11.53 26.74
CA GLU A 325 -11.25 -12.17 25.71
C GLU A 325 -10.88 -11.12 24.63
N THR A 326 -9.77 -11.31 23.99
CA THR A 326 -9.35 -10.48 22.84
C THR A 326 -9.18 -11.33 21.60
N LYS A 327 -9.59 -10.79 20.46
CA LYS A 327 -9.36 -11.41 19.14
C LYS A 327 -8.63 -10.43 18.27
N LEU A 328 -7.36 -10.70 17.98
CA LEU A 328 -6.59 -9.97 16.96
C LEU A 328 -7.26 -10.23 15.59
N ILE A 329 -7.51 -9.16 14.84
CA ILE A 329 -8.05 -9.22 13.48
C ILE A 329 -6.92 -9.08 12.48
N SER A 330 -6.14 -8.00 12.60
CA SER A 330 -4.98 -7.75 11.76
C SER A 330 -4.01 -6.80 12.45
N GLY A 331 -2.77 -6.80 11.98
CA GLY A 331 -1.77 -5.79 12.29
C GLY A 331 -0.94 -5.55 11.06
N ILE A 332 -0.61 -4.31 10.76
CA ILE A 332 0.20 -3.94 9.63
C ILE A 332 1.34 -3.02 10.02
N TYR A 333 2.45 -3.17 9.32
CA TYR A 333 3.61 -2.30 9.44
C TYR A 333 3.41 -0.97 8.72
N GLU A 334 4.17 0.03 9.12
CA GLU A 334 4.40 1.22 8.32
C GLU A 334 5.20 0.89 7.05
N ILE A 335 5.01 1.67 5.99
CA ILE A 335 5.82 1.53 4.77
C ILE A 335 7.28 1.84 5.07
N LEU A 336 8.16 0.92 4.69
CA LEU A 336 9.60 1.14 4.62
C LEU A 336 9.93 1.83 3.30
N VAL A 337 10.17 3.14 3.36
CA VAL A 337 10.49 3.93 2.17
C VAL A 337 11.84 3.49 1.59
N ASN A 338 11.86 3.17 0.29
CA ASN A 338 13.07 2.96 -0.49
C ASN A 338 13.42 4.25 -1.25
N ARG A 339 14.28 5.07 -0.66
CA ARG A 339 14.66 6.37 -1.23
C ARG A 339 15.34 6.23 -2.58
N THR A 340 16.23 5.27 -2.72
CA THR A 340 16.92 4.97 -3.99
C THR A 340 15.92 4.62 -5.09
N GLY A 341 14.94 3.79 -4.79
CA GLY A 341 13.85 3.45 -5.72
C GLY A 341 13.00 4.66 -6.10
N ALA A 342 12.72 5.53 -5.12
CA ALA A 342 11.96 6.75 -5.37
C ALA A 342 12.68 7.72 -6.31
N GLU A 343 14.00 7.82 -6.26
CA GLU A 343 14.81 8.65 -7.18
C GLU A 343 14.76 8.10 -8.62
N ILE A 344 14.81 6.78 -8.79
CA ILE A 344 14.69 6.14 -10.10
C ILE A 344 13.29 6.35 -10.68
N MET A 345 12.25 6.18 -9.87
CA MET A 345 10.86 6.44 -10.24
C MET A 345 10.64 7.91 -10.64
N GLN A 346 11.16 8.85 -9.84
CA GLN A 346 11.06 10.29 -10.11
C GLN A 346 11.59 10.66 -11.49
N LYS A 347 12.74 10.12 -11.88
CA LYS A 347 13.34 10.37 -13.20
C LYS A 347 12.42 9.94 -14.34
N ASN A 348 11.73 8.81 -14.19
CA ASN A 348 10.78 8.31 -15.19
C ASN A 348 9.51 9.18 -15.23
N MET A 349 8.98 9.60 -14.09
CA MET A 349 7.85 10.50 -14.01
C MET A 349 8.16 11.86 -14.66
N GLU A 350 9.35 12.43 -14.40
CA GLU A 350 9.82 13.67 -15.03
C GLU A 350 9.99 13.51 -16.55
N THR A 351 10.42 12.34 -17.01
CA THR A 351 10.55 12.03 -18.45
C THR A 351 9.19 11.94 -19.13
N LEU A 352 8.17 11.40 -18.45
CA LEU A 352 6.78 11.36 -18.94
C LEU A 352 6.15 12.75 -18.98
N GLY A 353 6.53 13.62 -18.04
CA GLY A 353 5.91 14.94 -17.87
C GLY A 353 4.54 14.88 -17.18
N GLU A 354 3.77 15.94 -17.35
CA GLU A 354 2.46 16.12 -16.71
C GLU A 354 1.32 15.38 -17.42
N ILE A 355 0.26 15.06 -16.67
CA ILE A 355 -1.01 14.60 -17.23
C ILE A 355 -1.81 15.83 -17.65
N THR A 356 -2.21 15.92 -18.93
CA THR A 356 -3.03 17.01 -19.44
C THR A 356 -4.51 16.69 -19.30
N TYR A 357 -5.26 17.58 -18.66
CA TYR A 357 -6.72 17.49 -18.50
C TYR A 357 -7.43 18.53 -19.36
N SER A 358 -8.59 18.19 -19.90
CA SER A 358 -9.42 19.11 -20.67
C SER A 358 -10.17 20.09 -19.76
N GLU A 359 -10.70 21.17 -20.35
CA GLU A 359 -11.53 22.14 -19.63
C GLU A 359 -12.78 21.48 -19.00
N GLU A 360 -13.36 20.49 -19.69
CA GLU A 360 -14.52 19.73 -19.21
C GLU A 360 -14.15 18.87 -17.98
N GLU A 361 -12.97 18.22 -17.98
CA GLU A 361 -12.47 17.45 -16.85
C GLU A 361 -12.19 18.34 -15.63
N ILE A 362 -11.60 19.51 -15.87
CA ILE A 362 -11.35 20.51 -14.81
C ILE A 362 -12.68 21.03 -14.25
N ALA A 363 -13.66 21.33 -15.11
CA ALA A 363 -15.00 21.77 -14.69
C ALA A 363 -15.74 20.67 -13.89
N TYR A 364 -15.62 19.41 -14.33
CA TYR A 364 -16.14 18.25 -13.61
C TYR A 364 -15.55 18.14 -12.20
N ALA A 365 -14.24 18.22 -12.05
CA ALA A 365 -13.54 18.18 -10.76
C ALA A 365 -13.92 19.37 -9.86
N ASN A 366 -14.02 20.58 -10.43
CA ASN A 366 -14.45 21.77 -9.68
C ASN A 366 -15.90 21.65 -9.17
N THR A 367 -16.77 20.99 -9.93
CA THR A 367 -18.13 20.70 -9.47
C THR A 367 -18.12 19.77 -8.26
N ILE A 368 -17.33 18.67 -8.29
CA ILE A 368 -17.15 17.78 -7.15
C ILE A 368 -16.61 18.52 -5.93
N LEU A 369 -15.58 19.37 -6.11
CA LEU A 369 -14.99 20.15 -5.02
C LEU A 369 -16.01 21.10 -4.40
N LYS A 370 -16.82 21.76 -5.21
CA LYS A 370 -17.93 22.63 -4.76
C LYS A 370 -18.95 21.83 -3.94
N GLU A 371 -19.44 20.70 -4.46
CA GLU A 371 -20.41 19.83 -3.78
C GLU A 371 -19.88 19.25 -2.46
N THR A 372 -18.58 19.09 -2.34
CA THR A 372 -17.91 18.61 -1.11
C THR A 372 -17.43 19.74 -0.18
N GLY A 373 -17.74 21.01 -0.51
CA GLY A 373 -17.34 22.17 0.30
C GLY A 373 -15.83 22.44 0.31
N LYS A 374 -15.12 22.04 -0.76
CA LYS A 374 -13.69 22.22 -0.92
C LYS A 374 -13.36 23.38 -1.86
N PRO A 375 -12.15 23.99 -1.75
CA PRO A 375 -11.68 24.97 -2.72
C PRO A 375 -11.66 24.38 -4.14
N GLN A 376 -12.18 25.14 -5.12
CA GLN A 376 -12.27 24.72 -6.52
C GLN A 376 -10.93 24.92 -7.22
N VAL A 377 -9.97 24.04 -6.96
CA VAL A 377 -8.61 24.06 -7.51
C VAL A 377 -8.41 23.08 -8.67
N GLY A 378 -9.48 22.40 -9.10
CA GLY A 378 -9.48 21.50 -10.26
C GLY A 378 -8.73 20.19 -10.03
N ILE A 379 -7.90 19.85 -11.01
CA ILE A 379 -7.07 18.65 -11.03
C ILE A 379 -5.63 19.08 -11.24
N ASP A 380 -4.70 18.46 -10.53
CA ASP A 380 -3.27 18.70 -10.69
C ASP A 380 -2.61 17.53 -11.42
N GLY A 381 -2.21 17.77 -12.68
CA GLY A 381 -1.51 16.78 -13.48
C GLY A 381 0.01 16.91 -13.43
N SER A 382 0.55 17.91 -12.70
CA SER A 382 1.98 18.14 -12.62
C SER A 382 2.72 17.05 -11.85
N VAL A 383 4.00 16.85 -12.17
CA VAL A 383 4.87 15.96 -11.41
C VAL A 383 5.47 16.75 -10.25
N VAL A 384 5.18 16.31 -9.03
CA VAL A 384 5.75 16.92 -7.83
C VAL A 384 7.24 16.61 -7.79
N PRO A 385 8.12 17.61 -7.58
CA PRO A 385 9.55 17.38 -7.38
C PRO A 385 9.80 16.40 -6.25
N LEU A 386 10.85 15.58 -6.37
CA LEU A 386 11.21 14.60 -5.35
C LEU A 386 11.30 15.22 -3.96
N GLN A 387 10.52 14.69 -3.04
CA GLN A 387 10.46 15.17 -1.66
C GLN A 387 11.49 14.43 -0.79
N GLU A 388 11.88 15.04 0.33
CA GLU A 388 12.52 14.29 1.42
C GLU A 388 11.56 13.22 1.96
N THR A 389 12.09 12.23 2.71
CA THR A 389 11.22 11.21 3.33
C THR A 389 10.24 11.88 4.30
N LEU A 390 8.96 11.77 3.98
CA LEU A 390 7.88 12.40 4.74
C LEU A 390 7.29 11.43 5.76
N PRO A 391 6.91 11.91 6.95
CA PRO A 391 6.17 11.10 7.90
C PRO A 391 4.75 10.81 7.37
N ALA A 392 4.12 9.75 7.88
CA ALA A 392 2.77 9.36 7.51
C ALA A 392 1.75 10.49 7.73
N SER A 393 1.02 10.87 6.69
CA SER A 393 -0.06 11.88 6.76
C SER A 393 -1.30 11.37 7.49
N GLY A 394 -1.58 10.06 7.46
CA GLY A 394 -2.71 9.48 8.19
C GLY A 394 -3.19 8.11 7.70
N GLY A 395 -2.93 7.75 6.46
CA GLY A 395 -3.32 6.48 5.86
C GLY A 395 -2.50 5.29 6.39
N SER A 396 -3.07 4.11 6.28
CA SER A 396 -2.42 2.82 6.53
C SER A 396 -2.66 1.94 5.32
N THR A 397 -1.72 1.09 4.96
CA THR A 397 -1.86 0.09 3.89
C THR A 397 -1.01 -1.13 4.21
N ASP A 398 -1.48 -2.31 3.83
CA ASP A 398 -0.75 -3.57 3.99
C ASP A 398 0.41 -3.74 2.98
N VAL A 399 0.62 -2.78 2.07
CA VAL A 399 1.88 -2.62 1.33
C VAL A 399 3.04 -2.36 2.29
N GLY A 400 2.77 -1.81 3.48
CA GLY A 400 3.73 -1.70 4.57
C GLY A 400 4.43 -3.03 4.85
N ASP A 401 3.67 -4.11 4.98
CA ASP A 401 4.18 -5.47 5.26
C ASP A 401 5.05 -6.00 4.11
N VAL A 402 4.63 -5.83 2.86
CA VAL A 402 5.43 -6.19 1.69
C VAL A 402 6.75 -5.42 1.70
N SER A 403 6.73 -4.13 2.04
CA SER A 403 7.91 -3.28 2.09
C SER A 403 8.93 -3.68 3.18
N GLN A 404 8.52 -4.46 4.18
CA GLN A 404 9.42 -4.99 5.21
C GLN A 404 10.17 -6.26 4.76
N VAL A 405 9.69 -6.95 3.72
CA VAL A 405 10.29 -8.21 3.26
C VAL A 405 11.00 -8.09 1.91
N VAL A 406 10.63 -7.11 1.09
CA VAL A 406 11.24 -6.85 -0.23
C VAL A 406 11.39 -5.35 -0.50
N PRO A 407 12.49 -4.89 -1.16
CA PRO A 407 12.62 -3.51 -1.59
C PRO A 407 11.40 -3.09 -2.43
N THR A 408 10.60 -2.14 -1.95
CA THR A 408 9.36 -1.72 -2.63
C THR A 408 9.51 -0.30 -3.16
N VAL A 409 9.33 -0.12 -4.46
CA VAL A 409 9.43 1.15 -5.18
C VAL A 409 8.02 1.63 -5.51
N ARG A 410 7.68 2.84 -5.07
CA ARG A 410 6.31 3.33 -5.05
C ARG A 410 6.13 4.67 -5.77
N MET A 411 4.90 4.92 -6.23
CA MET A 411 4.45 6.22 -6.69
C MET A 411 2.96 6.44 -6.42
N SER A 412 2.49 7.67 -6.57
CA SER A 412 1.09 8.00 -6.72
C SER A 412 0.84 8.72 -8.04
N ALA A 413 -0.34 8.52 -8.63
CA ALA A 413 -0.77 9.23 -9.82
C ALA A 413 -2.14 9.88 -9.62
N THR A 414 -2.33 11.04 -10.23
CA THR A 414 -3.58 11.80 -10.16
C THR A 414 -4.71 11.07 -10.87
N VAL A 415 -5.74 10.71 -10.12
CA VAL A 415 -6.98 10.07 -10.60
C VAL A 415 -8.24 10.78 -10.13
N ALA A 416 -8.11 11.82 -9.30
CA ALA A 416 -9.23 12.52 -8.69
C ALA A 416 -8.93 14.03 -8.55
N SER A 417 -9.96 14.81 -8.16
CA SER A 417 -9.85 16.25 -7.91
C SER A 417 -8.92 16.54 -6.74
N LYS A 418 -8.09 17.59 -6.88
CA LYS A 418 -7.07 17.98 -5.88
C LYS A 418 -7.70 18.41 -4.55
N GLY A 419 -7.33 17.73 -3.46
CA GLY A 419 -7.87 17.99 -2.11
C GLY A 419 -9.31 17.52 -1.90
N GLY A 420 -9.84 16.69 -2.80
CA GLY A 420 -11.15 16.04 -2.63
C GLY A 420 -11.13 15.01 -1.50
N PRO A 421 -12.32 14.68 -0.91
CA PRO A 421 -12.38 13.68 0.16
C PRO A 421 -12.22 12.26 -0.39
N TRP A 422 -11.24 11.52 0.14
CA TRP A 422 -11.03 10.09 -0.16
C TRP A 422 -12.04 9.21 0.59
N HIS A 423 -12.19 7.95 0.16
CA HIS A 423 -13.20 6.99 0.65
C HIS A 423 -14.62 7.58 0.59
N SER A 424 -14.90 8.28 -0.49
CA SER A 424 -16.18 8.96 -0.69
C SER A 424 -16.68 8.86 -2.13
N TRP A 425 -17.95 9.21 -2.33
CA TRP A 425 -18.57 9.32 -3.65
C TRP A 425 -17.76 10.18 -4.64
N ALA A 426 -17.03 11.19 -4.12
CA ALA A 426 -16.24 12.13 -4.94
C ALA A 426 -15.13 11.44 -5.73
N VAL A 427 -14.42 10.51 -5.10
CA VAL A 427 -13.38 9.70 -5.75
C VAL A 427 -14.02 8.67 -6.68
N VAL A 428 -15.10 7.96 -6.25
CA VAL A 428 -15.83 7.02 -7.11
C VAL A 428 -16.29 7.68 -8.42
N ALA A 429 -16.76 8.94 -8.35
CA ALA A 429 -17.16 9.72 -9.52
C ALA A 429 -16.01 9.98 -10.50
N CYS A 430 -14.76 10.09 -10.03
CA CYS A 430 -13.59 10.34 -10.86
C CYS A 430 -13.01 9.03 -11.45
N THR A 431 -12.96 7.95 -10.66
CA THR A 431 -12.28 6.70 -11.00
C THR A 431 -12.97 5.89 -12.09
N GLY A 432 -14.26 6.16 -12.39
CA GLY A 432 -14.98 5.62 -13.55
C GLY A 432 -15.00 6.54 -14.77
N MET A 433 -14.18 7.60 -14.81
CA MET A 433 -14.17 8.62 -15.86
C MET A 433 -12.78 8.80 -16.45
N SER A 434 -12.68 9.58 -17.54
CA SER A 434 -11.38 9.88 -18.19
C SER A 434 -10.32 10.44 -17.26
N ILE A 435 -10.70 11.13 -16.19
CA ILE A 435 -9.80 11.60 -15.14
C ILE A 435 -9.02 10.43 -14.53
N GLY A 436 -9.74 9.41 -14.07
CA GLY A 436 -9.14 8.19 -13.52
C GLY A 436 -8.35 7.41 -14.57
N HIS A 437 -8.91 7.26 -15.79
CA HIS A 437 -8.25 6.52 -16.87
C HIS A 437 -6.90 7.11 -17.26
N LYS A 438 -6.77 8.45 -17.32
CA LYS A 438 -5.49 9.11 -17.62
C LYS A 438 -4.44 8.82 -16.56
N GLY A 439 -4.81 8.88 -15.27
CA GLY A 439 -3.91 8.50 -14.17
C GLY A 439 -3.50 7.03 -14.20
N MET A 440 -4.43 6.13 -14.55
CA MET A 440 -4.16 4.71 -14.75
C MET A 440 -3.10 4.46 -15.85
N VAL A 441 -3.28 5.09 -17.02
CA VAL A 441 -2.35 4.97 -18.15
C VAL A 441 -0.98 5.56 -17.78
N TYR A 442 -0.96 6.71 -17.12
CA TYR A 442 0.26 7.34 -16.62
C TYR A 442 1.02 6.42 -15.67
N ALA A 443 0.33 5.86 -14.67
CA ALA A 443 0.93 4.93 -13.73
C ALA A 443 1.52 3.68 -14.42
N SER A 444 0.77 3.08 -15.38
CA SER A 444 1.28 1.96 -16.18
C SER A 444 2.61 2.30 -16.88
N LYS A 445 2.70 3.50 -17.49
CA LYS A 445 3.91 3.97 -18.16
C LYS A 445 5.07 4.18 -17.19
N ALA A 446 4.85 4.90 -16.08
CA ALA A 446 5.89 5.19 -15.10
C ALA A 446 6.46 3.92 -14.46
N LEU A 447 5.58 2.99 -14.07
CA LEU A 447 5.95 1.68 -13.48
C LEU A 447 6.78 0.85 -14.46
N SER A 448 6.31 0.68 -15.70
CA SER A 448 7.00 -0.14 -16.69
C SER A 448 8.34 0.47 -17.12
N MET A 449 8.44 1.80 -17.26
CA MET A 449 9.72 2.47 -17.54
C MET A 449 10.72 2.28 -16.40
N THR A 450 10.26 2.31 -15.14
CA THR A 450 11.11 2.07 -13.97
C THR A 450 11.54 0.60 -13.88
N MET A 451 10.65 -0.35 -14.20
CA MET A 451 11.03 -1.76 -14.32
C MET A 451 12.08 -1.96 -15.43
N ALA A 452 11.97 -1.26 -16.56
CA ALA A 452 12.96 -1.33 -17.65
C ALA A 452 14.37 -0.93 -17.17
N ASP A 453 14.49 0.09 -16.31
CA ASP A 453 15.76 0.48 -15.70
C ASP A 453 16.38 -0.69 -14.89
N PHE A 454 15.58 -1.37 -14.08
CA PHE A 454 16.05 -2.51 -13.29
C PHE A 454 16.45 -3.72 -14.16
N TYR A 455 15.70 -4.02 -15.23
CA TYR A 455 16.06 -5.12 -16.14
C TYR A 455 17.34 -4.83 -16.91
N LYS A 456 17.58 -3.57 -17.28
CA LYS A 456 18.76 -3.16 -18.04
C LYS A 456 19.99 -3.01 -17.17
N ASN A 457 19.84 -2.53 -15.94
CA ASN A 457 20.96 -2.21 -15.05
C ASN A 457 20.86 -2.93 -13.70
N PRO A 458 21.49 -4.11 -13.56
CA PRO A 458 21.50 -4.85 -12.30
C PRO A 458 22.07 -4.08 -11.09
N LYS A 459 22.92 -3.08 -11.32
CA LYS A 459 23.47 -2.24 -10.24
C LYS A 459 22.39 -1.38 -9.58
N LEU A 460 21.32 -1.01 -10.30
CA LEU A 460 20.18 -0.32 -9.71
C LEU A 460 19.37 -1.26 -8.79
N VAL A 461 19.25 -2.54 -9.16
CA VAL A 461 18.66 -3.57 -8.29
C VAL A 461 19.45 -3.73 -6.99
N GLU A 462 20.78 -3.79 -7.09
CA GLU A 462 21.63 -3.88 -5.89
C GLU A 462 21.55 -2.60 -5.03
N ALA A 463 21.49 -1.41 -5.66
CA ALA A 463 21.37 -0.14 -4.93
C ALA A 463 20.05 -0.06 -4.12
N VAL A 464 18.91 -0.46 -4.68
CA VAL A 464 17.64 -0.50 -3.92
C VAL A 464 17.64 -1.57 -2.84
N LYS A 465 18.34 -2.69 -3.04
CA LYS A 465 18.53 -3.72 -1.99
C LYS A 465 19.43 -3.24 -0.86
N GLU A 466 20.45 -2.47 -1.15
CA GLU A 466 21.33 -1.88 -0.13
C GLU A 466 20.57 -0.85 0.71
N ASP A 467 19.78 0.02 0.06
CA ASP A 467 18.91 0.98 0.75
C ASP A 467 17.90 0.26 1.66
N PHE A 468 17.23 -0.77 1.16
CA PHE A 468 16.33 -1.62 1.93
C PHE A 468 17.02 -2.22 3.16
N LYS A 469 18.17 -2.90 2.98
CA LYS A 469 18.92 -3.53 4.08
C LYS A 469 19.35 -2.52 5.15
N LYS A 470 19.76 -1.32 4.73
CA LYS A 470 20.20 -0.25 5.63
C LYS A 470 19.06 0.27 6.51
N ASN A 471 17.85 0.35 5.97
CA ASN A 471 16.72 1.00 6.63
C ASN A 471 15.75 0.01 7.31
N ARG A 472 15.80 -1.28 6.93
CA ARG A 472 15.00 -2.34 7.55
C ARG A 472 15.41 -2.55 9.00
N LYS A 473 14.42 -2.54 9.91
CA LYS A 473 14.62 -2.69 11.36
C LYS A 473 14.26 -4.07 11.88
N ILE A 474 13.38 -4.78 11.19
CA ILE A 474 12.94 -6.11 11.59
C ILE A 474 13.95 -7.16 11.09
N GLU A 475 14.33 -8.10 11.95
CA GLU A 475 15.22 -9.22 11.58
C GLU A 475 14.42 -10.35 10.92
N GLU A 476 13.24 -10.65 11.45
CA GLU A 476 12.32 -11.70 11.00
C GLU A 476 10.88 -11.15 11.01
N TYR A 477 10.08 -11.56 10.00
CA TYR A 477 8.68 -11.12 9.85
C TYR A 477 7.72 -12.13 10.48
#